data_d067d51f32cc1fd801b39bb1617cc9e3
#
_entry.id   d067d51f32cc1fd801b39bb1617cc9e3
#
_cell.length_a   1.000
_cell.length_b   1.000
_cell.length_c   1.000
_cell.angle_alpha   90.00
_cell.angle_beta   90.00
_cell.angle_gamma   90.00
#
_symmetry.space_group_name_H-M   'P 1'
#
loop_
_entity.id
_entity.type
_entity.pdbx_description
1 polymer ?
#
loop_
_entity_poly.entity_id
_entity_poly.type
_entity_poly.pdbx_seq_one_letter_code
_entity_poly.pdbx_strand_id
1 'polypeptide(L)'
;MLLLGVGLLGLGGCQAVGQPPRAVLLQALGLQIELTQRAIADALALEPSEGRPQVSRVRVDHQEAIPIGLGKGLHLTGQFDWRLADDPYRVDSPFELYLLRGERGESWRLARPVGAAADSLSQEWLVDPLPLERDRPA
;
A
#
# COMPACT_ATOMS: atom_id res chain seq x y z
N MET A 1 30.02 -32.35 6.75
CA MET A 1 29.77 -31.86 6.87
C MET A 1 29.33 -30.87 6.60
N LEU A 2 28.99 -30.43 6.58
CA LEU A 2 28.73 -29.54 6.53
C LEU A 2 28.06 -28.80 5.82
N LEU A 3 27.84 -28.57 5.37
CA LEU A 3 27.25 -28.09 4.58
C LEU A 3 26.28 -27.39 4.90
N LEU A 4 25.89 -27.68 5.48
CA LEU A 4 24.97 -27.21 6.04
C LEU A 4 24.64 -25.84 5.88
N GLY A 5 25.15 -25.07 6.35
CA GLY A 5 24.75 -23.75 6.39
C GLY A 5 24.30 -23.18 5.13
N VAL A 6 24.56 -23.77 4.24
CA VAL A 6 24.21 -23.38 2.98
C VAL A 6 22.86 -22.87 2.76
N GLY A 7 21.98 -23.64 3.03
CA GLY A 7 20.66 -23.29 2.74
C GLY A 7 20.26 -21.94 3.16
N LEU A 8 20.64 -21.56 4.22
CA LEU A 8 20.15 -20.37 4.74
C LEU A 8 20.49 -19.24 3.91
N LEU A 9 21.49 -19.23 3.32
CA LEU A 9 21.85 -18.18 2.56
C LEU A 9 20.80 -17.70 1.66
N GLY A 10 20.44 -18.51 0.88
CA GLY A 10 19.56 -18.14 -0.12
C GLY A 10 18.42 -17.34 0.37
N LEU A 11 18.02 -17.66 1.47
CA LEU A 11 16.92 -17.02 1.99
C LEU A 11 17.04 -15.61 2.12
N GLY A 12 17.94 -15.26 2.84
CA GLY A 12 18.02 -13.91 3.18
C GLY A 12 18.00 -13.02 2.00
N GLY A 13 18.67 -13.40 1.02
CA GLY A 13 18.77 -12.54 -0.11
C GLY A 13 17.47 -12.21 -0.76
N CYS A 14 16.62 -13.12 -0.78
CA CYS A 14 15.41 -12.92 -1.49
C CYS A 14 14.53 -11.88 -0.96
N GLN A 15 14.50 -11.75 0.29
CA GLN A 15 13.59 -10.86 0.82
C GLN A 15 13.89 -9.46 0.61
N ALA A 16 15.08 -9.11 0.56
CA ALA A 16 15.45 -7.74 0.44
C ALA A 16 14.86 -7.10 -0.78
N VAL A 17 14.54 -7.91 -1.75
CA VAL A 17 14.05 -7.37 -2.98
C VAL A 17 12.57 -7.15 -2.91
N GLY A 18 12.11 -6.06 -3.28
CA GLY A 18 10.70 -5.88 -3.43
C GLY A 18 9.98 -5.14 -2.34
N GLN A 19 10.61 -4.96 -1.21
CA GLN A 19 9.91 -4.20 -0.18
C GLN A 19 9.84 -2.73 -0.57
N PRO A 20 8.66 -2.11 -0.54
CA PRO A 20 8.55 -0.73 -0.96
C PRO A 20 9.27 0.20 0.01
N PRO A 21 9.76 1.33 -0.47
CA PRO A 21 10.32 2.32 0.44
C PRO A 21 9.28 2.80 1.44
N ARG A 22 9.74 3.22 2.60
CA ARG A 22 8.83 3.72 3.62
C ARG A 22 7.97 4.87 3.11
N ALA A 23 8.55 5.77 2.33
CA ALA A 23 7.79 6.90 1.82
C ALA A 23 6.61 6.44 0.96
N VAL A 24 6.80 5.37 0.20
CA VAL A 24 5.73 4.84 -0.63
C VAL A 24 4.61 4.30 0.26
N LEU A 25 4.96 3.61 1.34
CA LEU A 25 3.95 3.06 2.23
C LEU A 25 3.15 4.17 2.90
N LEU A 26 3.84 5.20 3.35
CA LEU A 26 3.15 6.31 4.00
C LEU A 26 2.20 7.00 3.04
N GLN A 27 2.64 7.24 1.82
CA GLN A 27 1.80 7.90 0.84
C GLN A 27 0.63 7.04 0.39
N ALA A 28 0.86 5.76 0.23
CA ALA A 28 -0.19 4.86 -0.20
C ALA A 28 -1.28 4.76 0.85
N LEU A 29 -0.90 4.65 2.12
CA LEU A 29 -1.88 4.57 3.19
C LEU A 29 -2.66 5.88 3.31
N GLY A 30 -1.97 7.00 3.20
CA GLY A 30 -2.65 8.29 3.22
C GLY A 30 -3.65 8.44 2.08
N LEU A 31 -3.24 8.04 0.89
CA LEU A 31 -4.12 8.12 -0.27
C LEU A 31 -5.32 7.20 -0.10
N GLN A 32 -5.09 5.99 0.41
CA GLN A 32 -6.18 5.05 0.60
C GLN A 32 -7.23 5.61 1.57
N ILE A 33 -6.78 6.26 2.64
CA ILE A 33 -7.70 6.89 3.58
C ILE A 33 -8.45 8.02 2.90
N GLU A 34 -7.77 8.86 2.13
CA GLU A 34 -8.42 9.97 1.44
C GLU A 34 -9.49 9.46 0.49
N LEU A 35 -9.18 8.46 -0.29
CA LEU A 35 -10.13 7.93 -1.25
C LEU A 35 -11.33 7.30 -0.56
N THR A 36 -11.10 6.64 0.57
CA THR A 36 -12.18 6.05 1.33
C THR A 36 -13.08 7.13 1.92
N GLN A 37 -12.49 8.18 2.47
CA GLN A 37 -13.27 9.27 3.05
C GLN A 37 -14.08 9.97 1.98
N ARG A 38 -13.50 10.16 0.81
CA ARG A 38 -14.19 10.82 -0.28
C ARG A 38 -15.37 9.97 -0.76
N ALA A 39 -15.18 8.67 -0.85
CA ALA A 39 -16.24 7.78 -1.27
C ALA A 39 -17.40 7.78 -0.27
N ILE A 40 -17.09 7.83 1.01
CA ILE A 40 -18.12 7.88 2.05
C ILE A 40 -18.88 9.20 1.96
N ALA A 41 -18.16 10.30 1.80
CA ALA A 41 -18.80 11.60 1.70
C ALA A 41 -19.72 11.66 0.49
N ASP A 42 -19.29 11.12 -0.64
CA ASP A 42 -20.09 11.09 -1.84
C ASP A 42 -21.35 10.24 -1.64
N ALA A 43 -21.20 9.09 -1.04
CA ALA A 43 -22.32 8.18 -0.82
C ALA A 43 -23.37 8.79 0.10
N LEU A 44 -22.94 9.61 1.04
CA LEU A 44 -23.85 10.23 2.00
C LEU A 44 -24.20 11.67 1.63
N ALA A 45 -23.75 12.14 0.48
CA ALA A 45 -24.00 13.50 0.02
C ALA A 45 -23.51 14.52 1.03
N LEU A 46 -22.32 14.27 1.60
CA LEU A 46 -21.73 15.17 2.56
C LEU A 46 -20.50 15.85 1.96
N GLU A 47 -20.11 16.94 2.58
CA GLU A 47 -18.88 17.61 2.17
C GLU A 47 -17.71 16.76 2.62
N PRO A 48 -16.70 16.58 1.77
CA PRO A 48 -15.53 15.82 2.20
C PRO A 48 -14.78 16.56 3.29
N SER A 49 -14.12 15.79 4.16
CA SER A 49 -13.30 16.37 5.20
C SER A 49 -12.16 17.13 4.60
N GLU A 50 -11.78 18.21 5.24
CA GLU A 50 -10.64 18.96 4.80
C GLU A 50 -9.40 18.45 5.50
N GLY A 51 -8.28 18.66 4.89
CA GLY A 51 -7.02 18.23 5.45
C GLY A 51 -6.67 16.83 5.05
N ARG A 52 -5.41 16.54 5.11
CA ARG A 52 -4.90 15.23 4.73
C ARG A 52 -4.70 14.37 5.95
N PRO A 53 -4.93 13.08 5.82
CA PRO A 53 -4.63 12.20 6.93
C PRO A 53 -3.14 12.20 7.24
N GLN A 54 -2.80 12.08 8.51
CA GLN A 54 -1.42 11.97 8.92
C GLN A 54 -1.16 10.51 9.26
N VAL A 55 -0.18 9.93 8.60
CA VAL A 55 0.15 8.52 8.74
C VAL A 55 1.55 8.39 9.30
N SER A 56 1.74 7.50 10.26
CA SER A 56 3.05 7.27 10.83
C SER A 56 3.17 5.85 11.37
N ARG A 57 4.38 5.51 11.74
CA ARG A 57 4.69 4.23 12.39
C ARG A 57 4.14 3.02 11.66
N VAL A 58 4.42 2.94 10.36
CA VAL A 58 3.97 1.83 9.57
C VAL A 58 4.82 0.59 9.88
N ARG A 59 4.15 -0.53 10.12
CA ARG A 59 4.83 -1.78 10.43
C ARG A 59 4.22 -2.85 9.54
N VAL A 60 5.02 -3.43 8.67
CA VAL A 60 4.55 -4.47 7.75
C VAL A 60 4.73 -5.83 8.41
N ASP A 61 3.65 -6.57 8.54
CA ASP A 61 3.70 -7.89 9.12
C ASP A 61 3.86 -8.96 8.06
N HIS A 62 3.30 -8.74 6.90
CA HIS A 62 3.29 -9.77 5.87
C HIS A 62 3.31 -9.11 4.50
N GLN A 63 4.04 -9.69 3.59
CA GLN A 63 4.16 -9.18 2.23
C GLN A 63 4.27 -10.34 1.26
N GLU A 64 3.54 -10.28 0.18
CA GLU A 64 3.66 -11.30 -0.84
C GLU A 64 3.48 -10.69 -2.21
N ALA A 65 4.15 -11.27 -3.18
CA ALA A 65 4.04 -10.82 -4.56
C ALA A 65 2.79 -11.46 -5.17
N ILE A 66 2.00 -10.65 -5.84
CA ILE A 66 0.81 -11.15 -6.52
C ILE A 66 0.67 -10.43 -7.84
N PRO A 67 -0.04 -11.00 -8.80
CA PRO A 67 -0.33 -10.28 -10.01
C PRO A 67 -1.47 -9.30 -9.77
N ILE A 68 -1.37 -8.13 -10.35
CA ILE A 68 -2.45 -7.15 -10.32
C ILE A 68 -2.70 -6.80 -11.77
N GLY A 69 -3.80 -7.30 -12.33
CA GLY A 69 -4.01 -7.19 -13.75
C GLY A 69 -2.88 -7.88 -14.48
N LEU A 70 -2.24 -7.19 -15.36
CA LEU A 70 -1.09 -7.75 -16.08
C LEU A 70 0.24 -7.34 -15.47
N GLY A 71 0.20 -6.65 -14.38
CA GLY A 71 1.43 -6.15 -13.77
C GLY A 71 1.85 -6.92 -12.55
N LYS A 72 2.99 -6.55 -12.03
CA LYS A 72 3.53 -7.17 -10.82
C LYS A 72 3.14 -6.33 -9.63
N GLY A 73 2.50 -6.92 -8.67
CA GLY A 73 2.04 -6.22 -7.50
C GLY A 73 2.48 -6.85 -6.21
N LEU A 74 2.20 -6.15 -5.15
CA LEU A 74 2.47 -6.60 -3.80
C LEU A 74 1.22 -6.46 -2.96
N HIS A 75 1.00 -7.45 -2.12
CA HIS A 75 -0.07 -7.41 -1.13
C HIS A 75 0.61 -7.33 0.24
N LEU A 76 0.31 -6.29 0.99
CA LEU A 76 0.93 -6.07 2.28
C LEU A 76 -0.12 -5.93 3.35
N THR A 77 0.16 -6.48 4.52
CA THR A 77 -0.69 -6.26 5.69
C THR A 77 0.21 -5.85 6.84
N GLY A 78 -0.36 -5.16 7.78
CA GLY A 78 0.40 -4.71 8.94
C GLY A 78 -0.43 -3.77 9.77
N GLN A 79 0.26 -2.86 10.45
CA GLN A 79 -0.39 -1.91 11.36
C GLN A 79 0.24 -0.55 11.18
N PHE A 80 -0.50 0.47 11.53
CA PHE A 80 0.01 1.83 11.42
C PHE A 80 -0.78 2.75 12.35
N ASP A 81 -0.26 3.95 12.54
CA ASP A 81 -0.95 4.95 13.33
C ASP A 81 -1.38 6.06 12.38
N TRP A 82 -2.54 6.61 12.60
CA TRP A 82 -3.04 7.68 11.73
C TRP A 82 -4.08 8.54 12.42
N ARG A 83 -4.31 9.70 11.86
CA ARG A 83 -5.37 10.57 12.34
C ARG A 83 -5.83 11.50 11.23
N LEU A 84 -7.01 12.05 11.40
CA LEU A 84 -7.53 13.07 10.52
C LEU A 84 -7.50 14.39 11.26
N ALA A 85 -7.04 15.41 10.58
CA ALA A 85 -7.06 16.77 11.12
C ALA A 85 -6.71 16.84 12.60
N ASP A 86 -7.63 17.27 13.41
CA ASP A 86 -7.38 17.46 14.83
C ASP A 86 -7.77 16.28 15.71
N ASP A 87 -8.13 15.19 15.07
CA ASP A 87 -8.53 14.01 15.84
C ASP A 87 -7.36 13.37 16.54
N PRO A 88 -7.60 12.65 17.62
CA PRO A 88 -6.52 11.90 18.25
C PRO A 88 -6.01 10.81 17.31
N TYR A 89 -4.76 10.42 17.52
CA TYR A 89 -4.19 9.34 16.72
C TYR A 89 -4.89 8.03 17.04
N ARG A 90 -5.15 7.27 15.98
CA ARG A 90 -5.60 5.89 16.10
C ARG A 90 -4.36 5.04 15.95
N VAL A 91 -3.98 4.35 17.01
CA VAL A 91 -2.75 3.57 17.00
C VAL A 91 -3.00 2.12 16.69
N ASP A 92 -2.00 1.47 16.11
CA ASP A 92 -2.04 0.05 15.81
C ASP A 92 -3.27 -0.34 14.96
N SER A 93 -3.62 0.53 14.03
CA SER A 93 -4.73 0.22 13.11
C SER A 93 -4.26 -0.77 12.07
N PRO A 94 -5.02 -1.82 11.81
CA PRO A 94 -4.61 -2.78 10.79
C PRO A 94 -4.78 -2.19 9.40
N PHE A 95 -3.95 -2.60 8.47
CA PHE A 95 -4.11 -2.19 7.08
C PHE A 95 -3.92 -3.36 6.15
N GLU A 96 -4.53 -3.22 4.99
CA GLU A 96 -4.31 -4.11 3.88
C GLU A 96 -4.07 -3.21 2.68
N LEU A 97 -2.97 -3.44 1.99
CA LEU A 97 -2.55 -2.53 0.95
C LEU A 97 -2.10 -3.33 -0.27
N TYR A 98 -2.52 -2.88 -1.44
CA TYR A 98 -2.06 -3.47 -2.67
C TYR A 98 -1.31 -2.40 -3.45
N LEU A 99 -0.09 -2.72 -3.87
CA LEU A 99 0.73 -1.78 -4.62
C LEU A 99 1.12 -2.38 -5.95
N LEU A 100 1.01 -1.59 -6.99
CA LEU A 100 1.40 -2.02 -8.32
C LEU A 100 2.72 -1.35 -8.66
N ARG A 101 3.69 -2.14 -9.06
CA ARG A 101 5.00 -1.61 -9.37
C ARG A 101 5.08 -1.32 -10.86
N GLY A 102 5.66 -0.18 -11.19
CA GLY A 102 5.83 0.17 -12.59
C GLY A 102 6.82 -0.73 -13.27
N GLU A 103 6.79 -0.75 -14.58
CA GLU A 103 7.63 -1.62 -15.35
C GLU A 103 9.11 -1.43 -15.10
N ARG A 104 9.50 -0.21 -14.86
CA ARG A 104 10.89 0.06 -14.60
C ARG A 104 11.26 -0.03 -13.14
N GLY A 105 10.27 -0.32 -12.31
CA GLY A 105 10.55 -0.44 -10.89
C GLY A 105 10.74 0.87 -10.16
N GLU A 106 10.53 1.97 -10.86
CA GLU A 106 10.73 3.28 -10.25
C GLU A 106 9.48 3.91 -9.71
N SER A 107 8.34 3.49 -10.20
CA SER A 107 7.09 4.10 -9.79
C SER A 107 6.22 3.09 -9.08
N TRP A 108 5.34 3.61 -8.28
CA TRP A 108 4.41 2.78 -7.54
C TRP A 108 3.02 3.38 -7.66
N ARG A 109 2.02 2.53 -7.67
CA ARG A 109 0.64 2.97 -7.71
C ARG A 109 -0.15 2.21 -6.68
N LEU A 110 -1.17 2.85 -6.15
CA LEU A 110 -2.08 2.20 -5.22
C LEU A 110 -3.11 1.44 -6.03
N ALA A 111 -3.32 0.17 -5.72
CA ALA A 111 -4.34 -0.63 -6.38
C ALA A 111 -5.40 -1.00 -5.35
N ARG A 112 -6.65 -0.95 -5.76
CA ARG A 112 -7.75 -1.31 -4.87
C ARG A 112 -8.67 -2.27 -5.60
N PRO A 113 -8.96 -3.44 -5.03
CA PRO A 113 -9.83 -4.39 -5.71
C PRO A 113 -11.26 -3.90 -5.73
N VAL A 114 -11.96 -4.16 -6.81
CA VAL A 114 -13.34 -3.74 -6.95
C VAL A 114 -14.21 -4.99 -7.03
N GLY A 115 -15.15 -5.09 -6.12
CA GLY A 115 -16.05 -6.23 -6.13
C GLY A 115 -15.36 -7.51 -5.76
N ALA A 116 -16.11 -8.59 -5.79
CA ALA A 116 -15.57 -9.91 -5.52
C ALA A 116 -15.41 -10.65 -6.83
N ALA A 117 -14.31 -11.33 -6.99
CA ALA A 117 -14.05 -12.08 -8.21
C ALA A 117 -13.92 -13.55 -7.90
N ALA A 118 -14.24 -14.39 -8.87
CA ALA A 118 -14.12 -15.82 -8.69
C ALA A 118 -12.66 -16.24 -8.61
N ASP A 119 -11.79 -15.52 -9.29
CA ASP A 119 -10.37 -15.83 -9.24
C ASP A 119 -9.59 -14.56 -9.49
N SER A 120 -8.28 -14.64 -9.34
CA SER A 120 -7.45 -13.47 -9.45
C SER A 120 -7.43 -12.88 -10.85
N LEU A 121 -7.69 -13.67 -11.84
CA LEU A 121 -7.64 -13.16 -13.19
C LEU A 121 -8.83 -12.28 -13.54
N SER A 122 -9.95 -12.52 -12.90
CA SER A 122 -11.13 -11.74 -13.17
C SER A 122 -11.31 -10.58 -12.19
N GLN A 123 -10.39 -10.41 -11.28
CA GLN A 123 -10.47 -9.30 -10.31
C GLN A 123 -10.25 -7.98 -11.02
N GLU A 124 -11.14 -7.04 -10.78
CA GLU A 124 -10.97 -5.71 -11.31
C GLU A 124 -10.30 -4.84 -10.28
N TRP A 125 -9.54 -3.88 -10.75
CA TRP A 125 -8.76 -3.01 -9.88
C TRP A 125 -8.90 -1.55 -10.25
N LEU A 126 -8.96 -0.71 -9.24
CA LEU A 126 -8.82 0.72 -9.45
C LEU A 126 -7.36 1.04 -9.12
N VAL A 127 -6.71 1.74 -10.01
CA VAL A 127 -5.29 2.03 -9.85
C VAL A 127 -5.08 3.54 -9.85
N ASP A 128 -4.44 4.03 -8.81
CA ASP A 128 -4.22 5.46 -8.64
C ASP A 128 -2.73 5.75 -8.45
N PRO A 129 -2.21 6.76 -9.08
CA PRO A 129 -0.79 7.10 -8.90
C PRO A 129 -0.56 7.70 -7.53
N LEU A 130 0.64 7.51 -7.00
CA LEU A 130 1.01 8.09 -5.72
C LEU A 130 1.63 9.45 -5.93
N PRO A 131 1.29 10.42 -5.10
CA PRO A 131 1.88 11.74 -5.18
C PRO A 131 3.28 11.76 -4.58
N LEU A 132 4.24 11.28 -5.35
CA LEU A 132 5.61 11.17 -4.86
C LEU A 132 6.29 12.51 -4.81
N GLU A 133 7.37 12.56 -4.08
CA GLU A 133 8.09 13.79 -3.92
C GLU A 133 8.51 14.47 -5.19
N ARG A 134 8.85 13.75 -6.18
CA ARG A 134 9.29 14.38 -7.41
C ARG A 134 8.21 15.23 -8.05
N ASP A 135 6.99 15.06 -7.61
CA ASP A 135 5.88 15.83 -8.15
C ASP A 135 5.70 17.14 -7.43
N ARG A 136 6.48 17.39 -6.40
CA ARG A 136 6.35 18.62 -5.66
C ARG A 136 7.09 19.74 -6.37
N PRO A 137 6.58 20.92 -6.33
CA PRO A 137 7.29 22.05 -6.93
C PRO A 137 8.63 22.22 -6.23
N ALA A 138 9.59 22.58 -6.98
CA ALA A 138 10.95 22.71 -6.46
C ALA A 138 11.07 23.81 -5.43
#